data_cc0faae7872f0440283133e0a23d1e77
#
_entry.id   cc0faae7872f0440283133e0a23d1e77
#
_cell.length_a   1.000
_cell.length_b   1.000
_cell.length_c   1.000
_cell.angle_alpha   90.00
_cell.angle_beta   90.00
_cell.angle_gamma   90.00
#
_symmetry.space_group_name_H-M   'P 1'
#
loop_
_entity.id
_entity.type
_entity.pdbx_description
1 polymer ?
#
loop_
_entity_poly.entity_id
_entity_poly.type
_entity_poly.pdbx_seq_one_letter_code
_entity_poly.pdbx_strand_id
1 'polypeptide(L)'
;MRTVGKFGFATLLAAVGLCSAYAQKATSSISGANPVLQSTADEETSRGRSLTDDDRLSLIAAALDSRARSTETDCSHLVHAIYAQAGLNYSYAPSADLYAGIDGFQRVKKPEPGDLVVWRGHAGIVIKPSQHIFFSVLSTGPGIDDYTTSYWKHRGKARFYRYVKSGKQRHLPQLVRTNRGHRANSDLDDEQ
;
A
#
# COMPACT_ATOMS: atom_id res chain seq x y z
N MET A 1 22.94 -41.32 -34.26
CA MET A 1 24.27 -40.66 -34.27
C MET A 1 24.20 -39.51 -33.29
N ARG A 2 24.57 -39.71 -32.05
CA ARG A 2 25.90 -39.54 -31.42
C ARG A 2 26.41 -38.10 -31.64
N THR A 3 26.39 -37.25 -30.58
CA THR A 3 27.61 -36.99 -29.83
C THR A 3 27.30 -36.35 -28.46
N VAL A 4 27.87 -36.96 -27.45
CA VAL A 4 27.98 -36.58 -26.06
C VAL A 4 29.26 -35.73 -25.94
N GLY A 5 29.17 -34.59 -25.26
CA GLY A 5 30.34 -33.78 -24.86
C GLY A 5 30.35 -33.59 -23.35
N LYS A 6 31.26 -34.32 -22.72
CA LYS A 6 31.61 -34.26 -21.28
C LYS A 6 32.73 -33.26 -21.02
N PHE A 7 32.94 -33.00 -19.72
CA PHE A 7 34.09 -32.41 -19.01
C PHE A 7 34.05 -30.87 -18.87
N GLY A 8 34.26 -30.26 -17.70
CA GLY A 8 35.27 -30.62 -16.73
C GLY A 8 35.01 -29.95 -15.36
N PHE A 9 35.43 -30.70 -14.41
CA PHE A 9 35.65 -30.36 -13.00
C PHE A 9 36.97 -29.57 -12.85
N ALA A 10 36.96 -28.53 -12.03
CA ALA A 10 38.19 -28.03 -11.39
C ALA A 10 37.74 -27.24 -10.16
N THR A 11 37.76 -27.78 -8.96
CA THR A 11 38.82 -27.88 -7.95
C THR A 11 39.23 -26.55 -7.34
N LEU A 12 38.72 -26.32 -6.14
CA LEU A 12 39.36 -25.98 -4.85
C LEU A 12 40.49 -24.95 -4.84
N LEU A 13 40.31 -23.88 -4.05
CA LEU A 13 41.37 -23.38 -3.15
C LEU A 13 40.79 -22.59 -1.99
N ALA A 14 41.04 -23.11 -0.80
CA ALA A 14 40.83 -22.48 0.49
C ALA A 14 41.93 -21.43 0.73
N ALA A 15 41.57 -20.27 1.26
CA ALA A 15 42.50 -19.36 1.91
C ALA A 15 41.97 -18.98 3.27
N VAL A 16 42.57 -19.60 4.27
CA VAL A 16 42.52 -19.24 5.69
C VAL A 16 43.54 -18.11 5.89
N GLY A 17 43.18 -17.04 6.52
CA GLY A 17 44.11 -15.93 6.83
C GLY A 17 43.45 -14.98 7.85
N LEU A 18 43.67 -15.27 9.08
CA LEU A 18 44.35 -14.53 10.18
C LEU A 18 43.58 -13.34 10.75
N CYS A 19 43.23 -13.59 12.01
CA CYS A 19 42.95 -12.63 13.07
C CYS A 19 43.97 -11.49 13.12
N SER A 20 43.48 -10.28 13.28
CA SER A 20 44.23 -9.22 13.94
C SER A 20 43.32 -8.52 14.93
N ALA A 21 43.56 -8.85 16.18
CA ALA A 21 43.06 -8.18 17.35
C ALA A 21 43.77 -6.81 17.45
N TYR A 22 43.00 -5.74 17.53
CA TYR A 22 43.48 -4.48 18.09
C TYR A 22 42.73 -4.17 19.37
N ALA A 23 43.49 -4.28 20.43
CA ALA A 23 43.09 -3.97 21.79
C ALA A 23 42.98 -2.45 21.98
N GLN A 24 41.95 -2.08 22.65
CA GLN A 24 41.69 -1.01 23.61
C GLN A 24 42.74 0.08 23.82
N LYS A 25 42.28 1.31 23.81
CA LYS A 25 42.69 2.29 24.81
C LYS A 25 41.49 3.14 25.23
N ALA A 26 41.05 2.87 26.43
CA ALA A 26 40.12 3.70 27.17
C ALA A 26 40.83 5.00 27.63
N THR A 27 40.21 6.15 27.36
CA THR A 27 40.38 7.33 28.21
C THR A 27 39.05 8.02 28.36
N SER A 28 38.59 8.04 29.58
CA SER A 28 37.47 8.78 30.11
C SER A 28 37.76 10.29 30.17
N SER A 29 36.76 11.11 29.78
CA SER A 29 36.49 12.46 30.34
C SER A 29 35.16 12.93 29.81
N ILE A 30 34.11 12.84 30.53
CA ILE A 30 33.33 13.80 31.33
C ILE A 30 32.90 15.09 30.61
N SER A 31 31.58 15.25 30.68
CA SER A 31 30.82 16.51 30.71
C SER A 31 30.62 17.26 29.41
N GLY A 32 29.38 17.26 28.99
CA GLY A 32 28.82 18.15 27.97
C GLY A 32 27.40 17.75 27.70
N ALA A 33 26.47 18.40 28.33
CA ALA A 33 25.02 18.23 28.08
C ALA A 33 24.70 18.29 26.58
N ASN A 34 24.14 17.22 26.03
CA ASN A 34 23.58 17.20 24.68
C ASN A 34 22.08 17.54 24.74
N PRO A 35 21.67 18.66 24.18
CA PRO A 35 20.29 18.87 23.79
C PRO A 35 20.15 18.72 22.26
N VAL A 36 20.44 17.53 21.70
CA VAL A 36 20.24 17.27 20.27
C VAL A 36 19.72 15.85 20.05
N LEU A 37 18.67 15.46 20.76
CA LEU A 37 17.95 14.21 20.49
C LEU A 37 16.42 14.38 20.45
N GLN A 38 15.94 15.62 20.29
CA GLN A 38 14.50 15.88 20.16
C GLN A 38 14.07 16.34 18.75
N SER A 39 15.01 16.49 17.81
CA SER A 39 14.69 17.05 16.48
C SER A 39 14.42 16.00 15.40
N THR A 40 14.62 14.71 15.64
CA THR A 40 14.39 13.68 14.60
C THR A 40 13.01 13.03 14.65
N ALA A 41 12.30 13.14 15.77
CA ALA A 41 10.96 12.58 15.91
C ALA A 41 9.85 13.45 15.29
N ASP A 42 10.08 14.77 15.20
CA ASP A 42 9.07 15.70 14.69
C ASP A 42 9.10 15.85 13.16
N GLU A 43 10.22 15.53 12.51
CA GLU A 43 10.35 15.59 11.04
C GLU A 43 9.78 14.34 10.36
N GLU A 44 9.73 13.21 11.06
CA GLU A 44 9.12 11.97 10.57
C GLU A 44 7.59 11.99 10.59
N THR A 45 7.00 12.86 11.42
CA THR A 45 5.54 13.03 11.55
C THR A 45 4.93 13.79 10.38
N SER A 46 5.73 14.54 9.61
CA SER A 46 5.28 15.29 8.43
C SER A 46 5.35 14.49 7.13
N ARG A 47 6.13 13.41 7.07
CA ARG A 47 6.15 12.50 5.92
C ARG A 47 5.08 11.46 6.08
N GLY A 48 4.06 11.52 5.22
CA GLY A 48 3.01 10.53 5.22
C GLY A 48 3.56 9.10 5.24
N ARG A 49 2.90 8.23 6.01
CA ARG A 49 3.32 6.84 6.23
C ARG A 49 2.99 5.99 5.02
N SER A 50 3.96 5.22 4.53
CA SER A 50 3.75 4.21 3.47
C SER A 50 2.72 3.16 3.89
N LEU A 51 2.11 2.48 2.91
CA LEU A 51 1.26 1.32 3.15
C LEU A 51 2.06 0.21 3.83
N THR A 52 1.47 -0.40 4.84
CA THR A 52 1.95 -1.63 5.46
C THR A 52 1.60 -2.85 4.59
N ASP A 53 2.18 -4.01 4.88
CA ASP A 53 1.80 -5.24 4.18
C ASP A 53 0.33 -5.62 4.43
N ASP A 54 -0.21 -5.35 5.62
CA ASP A 54 -1.63 -5.56 5.94
C ASP A 54 -2.55 -4.65 5.12
N ASP A 55 -2.15 -3.38 4.90
CA ASP A 55 -2.91 -2.48 4.02
C ASP A 55 -2.94 -3.00 2.59
N ARG A 56 -1.81 -3.51 2.10
CA ARG A 56 -1.70 -4.08 0.75
C ARG A 56 -2.56 -5.32 0.59
N LEU A 57 -2.53 -6.22 1.58
CA LEU A 57 -3.39 -7.41 1.60
C LEU A 57 -4.86 -7.02 1.62
N SER A 58 -5.24 -6.02 2.41
CA SER A 58 -6.61 -5.51 2.48
C SER A 58 -7.07 -4.92 1.14
N LEU A 59 -6.21 -4.17 0.45
CA LEU A 59 -6.50 -3.65 -0.90
C LEU A 59 -6.69 -4.78 -1.92
N ILE A 60 -5.82 -5.78 -1.91
CA ILE A 60 -5.93 -6.91 -2.83
C ILE A 60 -7.18 -7.73 -2.53
N ALA A 61 -7.48 -7.99 -1.26
CA ALA A 61 -8.70 -8.70 -0.86
C ALA A 61 -9.96 -7.94 -1.30
N ALA A 62 -10.00 -6.61 -1.11
CA ALA A 62 -11.10 -5.77 -1.57
C ALA A 62 -11.24 -5.78 -3.09
N ALA A 63 -10.13 -5.76 -3.85
CA ALA A 63 -10.15 -5.85 -5.30
C ALA A 63 -10.72 -7.20 -5.78
N LEU A 64 -10.32 -8.31 -5.18
CA LEU A 64 -10.81 -9.64 -5.52
C LEU A 64 -12.29 -9.82 -5.14
N ASP A 65 -12.71 -9.29 -3.99
CA ASP A 65 -14.11 -9.29 -3.58
C ASP A 65 -14.98 -8.46 -4.55
N SER A 66 -14.49 -7.32 -4.99
CA SER A 66 -15.15 -6.47 -5.98
C SER A 66 -15.35 -7.16 -7.32
N ARG A 67 -14.48 -8.10 -7.72
CA ARG A 67 -14.65 -8.89 -8.93
C ARG A 67 -15.94 -9.70 -8.93
N ALA A 68 -16.33 -10.21 -7.77
CA ALA A 68 -17.51 -11.06 -7.64
C ALA A 68 -18.81 -10.27 -7.41
N ARG A 69 -18.72 -9.05 -6.89
CA ARG A 69 -19.88 -8.32 -6.36
C ARG A 69 -20.12 -6.95 -6.99
N SER A 70 -19.09 -6.36 -7.61
CA SER A 70 -19.23 -5.00 -8.12
C SER A 70 -20.01 -4.96 -9.43
N THR A 71 -20.96 -4.04 -9.49
CA THR A 71 -21.67 -3.63 -10.70
C THR A 71 -21.08 -2.35 -11.31
N GLU A 72 -19.98 -1.86 -10.74
CA GLU A 72 -19.32 -0.64 -11.20
C GLU A 72 -18.82 -0.81 -12.63
N THR A 73 -19.19 0.13 -13.48
CA THR A 73 -18.79 0.21 -14.88
C THR A 73 -17.70 1.25 -15.13
N ASP A 74 -17.42 2.10 -14.13
CA ASP A 74 -16.38 3.13 -14.17
C ASP A 74 -15.16 2.72 -13.35
N CYS A 75 -13.98 2.80 -13.99
CA CYS A 75 -12.73 2.36 -13.40
C CYS A 75 -12.29 3.23 -12.20
N SER A 76 -12.56 4.53 -12.21
CA SER A 76 -12.17 5.43 -11.11
C SER A 76 -13.08 5.27 -9.89
N HIS A 77 -14.38 5.02 -10.09
CA HIS A 77 -15.30 4.69 -9.02
C HIS A 77 -14.95 3.34 -8.38
N LEU A 78 -14.66 2.32 -9.19
CA LEU A 78 -14.24 1.01 -8.69
C LEU A 78 -12.98 1.12 -7.83
N VAL A 79 -11.96 1.82 -8.32
CA VAL A 79 -10.72 2.03 -7.58
C VAL A 79 -10.97 2.76 -6.27
N HIS A 80 -11.77 3.83 -6.30
CA HIS A 80 -12.14 4.58 -5.10
C HIS A 80 -12.86 3.70 -4.08
N ALA A 81 -13.83 2.89 -4.51
CA ALA A 81 -14.57 1.98 -3.65
C ALA A 81 -13.66 0.92 -2.98
N ILE A 82 -12.70 0.36 -3.74
CA ILE A 82 -11.74 -0.62 -3.22
C ILE A 82 -10.84 -0.01 -2.15
N TYR A 83 -10.31 1.20 -2.37
CA TYR A 83 -9.51 1.89 -1.37
C TYR A 83 -10.34 2.19 -0.11
N ALA A 84 -11.58 2.66 -0.26
CA ALA A 84 -12.49 2.91 0.86
C ALA A 84 -12.79 1.62 1.65
N GLN A 85 -13.05 0.50 0.96
CA GLN A 85 -13.28 -0.81 1.58
C GLN A 85 -12.04 -1.29 2.37
N ALA A 86 -10.84 -0.99 1.90
CA ALA A 86 -9.59 -1.27 2.60
C ALA A 86 -9.28 -0.27 3.74
N GLY A 87 -10.15 0.70 4.01
CA GLY A 87 -9.94 1.74 5.04
C GLY A 87 -8.97 2.85 4.65
N LEU A 88 -8.63 2.96 3.37
CA LEU A 88 -7.70 3.93 2.81
C LEU A 88 -8.46 5.02 2.04
N ASN A 89 -9.06 5.94 2.78
CA ASN A 89 -9.94 6.95 2.21
C ASN A 89 -9.16 8.09 1.54
N TYR A 90 -9.60 8.52 0.37
CA TYR A 90 -9.18 9.72 -0.32
C TYR A 90 -10.40 10.39 -0.99
N SER A 91 -10.28 11.66 -1.34
CA SER A 91 -11.35 12.35 -2.09
C SER A 91 -11.45 11.76 -3.50
N TYR A 92 -12.66 11.40 -3.92
CA TYR A 92 -12.86 10.88 -5.27
C TYR A 92 -12.23 11.78 -6.33
N ALA A 93 -11.60 11.16 -7.31
CA ALA A 93 -11.00 11.83 -8.46
C ALA A 93 -11.20 10.97 -9.73
N PRO A 94 -11.59 11.58 -10.86
CA PRO A 94 -11.66 10.89 -12.13
C PRO A 94 -10.26 10.47 -12.62
N SER A 95 -10.20 9.52 -13.54
CA SER A 95 -8.93 8.97 -14.04
C SER A 95 -7.98 10.00 -14.64
N ALA A 96 -8.48 11.12 -15.16
CA ALA A 96 -7.66 12.21 -15.66
C ALA A 96 -6.89 12.92 -14.54
N ASP A 97 -7.53 13.17 -13.40
CA ASP A 97 -6.92 13.80 -12.23
C ASP A 97 -5.98 12.83 -11.53
N LEU A 98 -6.37 11.56 -11.40
CA LEU A 98 -5.47 10.50 -10.92
C LEU A 98 -4.20 10.43 -11.77
N TYR A 99 -4.32 10.59 -13.10
CA TYR A 99 -3.16 10.60 -13.99
C TYR A 99 -2.29 11.85 -13.80
N ALA A 100 -2.88 13.00 -13.52
CA ALA A 100 -2.13 14.22 -13.18
C ALA A 100 -1.40 14.09 -11.84
N GLY A 101 -2.00 13.38 -10.90
CA GLY A 101 -1.59 13.22 -9.51
C GLY A 101 -2.52 14.00 -8.59
N ILE A 102 -2.90 13.40 -7.48
CA ILE A 102 -3.77 14.00 -6.46
C ILE A 102 -3.12 13.88 -5.08
N ASP A 103 -3.61 14.67 -4.14
CA ASP A 103 -3.18 14.60 -2.75
C ASP A 103 -3.44 13.20 -2.15
N GLY A 104 -2.55 12.78 -1.26
CA GLY A 104 -2.58 11.44 -0.68
C GLY A 104 -1.95 10.35 -1.55
N PHE A 105 -1.42 10.71 -2.74
CA PHE A 105 -0.72 9.76 -3.61
C PHE A 105 0.63 10.30 -4.07
N GLN A 106 1.66 9.48 -3.91
CA GLN A 106 3.00 9.76 -4.36
C GLN A 106 3.31 8.99 -5.65
N ARG A 107 3.81 9.68 -6.67
CA ARG A 107 4.25 9.02 -7.90
C ARG A 107 5.47 8.14 -7.66
N VAL A 108 5.41 6.90 -8.14
CA VAL A 108 6.50 5.92 -8.01
C VAL A 108 6.95 5.38 -9.35
N LYS A 109 8.21 4.94 -9.43
CA LYS A 109 8.78 4.29 -10.63
C LYS A 109 8.70 2.76 -10.57
N LYS A 110 8.74 2.20 -9.37
CA LYS A 110 8.63 0.77 -9.10
C LYS A 110 7.34 0.53 -8.35
N PRO A 111 6.30 0.00 -9.02
CA PRO A 111 5.04 -0.27 -8.37
C PRO A 111 5.16 -1.45 -7.40
N GLU A 112 4.35 -1.42 -6.37
CA GLU A 112 4.15 -2.49 -5.39
C GLU A 112 2.67 -2.90 -5.38
N PRO A 113 2.32 -4.06 -4.79
CA PRO A 113 0.93 -4.46 -4.65
C PRO A 113 0.11 -3.38 -3.93
N GLY A 114 -1.06 -3.07 -4.45
CA GLY A 114 -1.92 -2.01 -3.92
C GLY A 114 -1.64 -0.61 -4.46
N ASP A 115 -0.58 -0.39 -5.26
CA ASP A 115 -0.37 0.90 -5.93
C ASP A 115 -1.39 1.09 -7.07
N LEU A 116 -1.70 2.35 -7.39
CA LEU A 116 -2.47 2.67 -8.59
C LEU A 116 -1.62 2.50 -9.85
N VAL A 117 -2.22 1.97 -10.90
CA VAL A 117 -1.74 2.12 -12.28
C VAL A 117 -2.75 2.97 -13.05
N VAL A 118 -2.29 4.04 -13.69
CA VAL A 118 -3.16 5.03 -14.30
C VAL A 118 -2.69 5.38 -15.70
N TRP A 119 -3.62 5.43 -16.65
CA TRP A 119 -3.49 6.00 -17.98
C TRP A 119 -4.45 7.19 -18.12
N ARG A 120 -4.31 7.96 -19.16
CA ARG A 120 -5.34 8.96 -19.50
C ARG A 120 -6.66 8.25 -19.80
N GLY A 121 -7.68 8.50 -18.99
CA GLY A 121 -9.00 7.88 -19.16
C GLY A 121 -9.11 6.45 -18.62
N HIS A 122 -8.16 5.96 -17.83
CA HIS A 122 -8.28 4.66 -17.16
C HIS A 122 -7.45 4.56 -15.90
N ALA A 123 -7.95 3.82 -14.91
CA ALA A 123 -7.27 3.58 -13.65
C ALA A 123 -7.47 2.13 -13.19
N GLY A 124 -6.50 1.60 -12.45
CA GLY A 124 -6.56 0.27 -11.85
C GLY A 124 -5.64 0.15 -10.65
N ILE A 125 -5.64 -1.01 -10.01
CA ILE A 125 -4.83 -1.33 -8.83
C ILE A 125 -3.85 -2.43 -9.21
N VAL A 126 -2.57 -2.22 -8.93
CA VAL A 126 -1.51 -3.22 -9.15
C VAL A 126 -1.70 -4.36 -8.16
N ILE A 127 -1.85 -5.58 -8.67
CA ILE A 127 -2.01 -6.79 -7.87
C ILE A 127 -0.68 -7.53 -7.72
N LYS A 128 0.00 -7.78 -8.84
CA LYS A 128 1.26 -8.53 -8.88
C LYS A 128 2.27 -7.86 -9.81
N PRO A 129 3.05 -6.92 -9.29
CA PRO A 129 3.94 -6.10 -10.14
C PRO A 129 5.03 -6.92 -10.83
N SER A 130 5.49 -8.03 -10.24
CA SER A 130 6.48 -8.93 -10.87
C SER A 130 5.96 -9.64 -12.13
N GLN A 131 4.64 -9.70 -12.30
CA GLN A 131 3.96 -10.26 -13.47
C GLN A 131 3.17 -9.19 -14.23
N HIS A 132 3.35 -7.92 -13.89
CA HIS A 132 2.66 -6.78 -14.50
C HIS A 132 1.13 -6.83 -14.39
N ILE A 133 0.61 -7.54 -13.41
CA ILE A 133 -0.82 -7.78 -13.22
C ILE A 133 -1.48 -6.64 -12.44
N PHE A 134 -2.62 -6.18 -12.95
CA PHE A 134 -3.46 -5.19 -12.30
C PHE A 134 -4.94 -5.59 -12.35
N PHE A 135 -5.75 -4.96 -11.51
CA PHE A 135 -7.20 -5.11 -11.45
C PHE A 135 -7.89 -3.80 -11.83
N SER A 136 -8.93 -3.88 -12.65
CA SER A 136 -9.73 -2.71 -13.04
C SER A 136 -11.05 -3.13 -13.66
N VAL A 137 -11.89 -2.16 -14.08
CA VAL A 137 -13.01 -2.40 -14.98
C VAL A 137 -12.47 -2.57 -16.41
N LEU A 138 -12.62 -3.75 -16.94
CA LEU A 138 -12.28 -4.10 -18.34
C LEU A 138 -13.54 -4.04 -19.21
N SER A 139 -13.41 -4.29 -20.52
CA SER A 139 -14.54 -4.38 -21.42
C SER A 139 -15.57 -5.46 -21.06
N THR A 140 -15.12 -6.46 -20.30
CA THR A 140 -15.95 -7.58 -19.80
C THR A 140 -16.42 -7.41 -18.37
N GLY A 141 -16.17 -6.24 -17.75
CA GLY A 141 -16.44 -5.96 -16.35
C GLY A 141 -15.20 -5.98 -15.46
N PRO A 142 -15.37 -5.96 -14.13
CA PRO A 142 -14.26 -6.00 -13.20
C PRO A 142 -13.38 -7.23 -13.38
N GLY A 143 -12.09 -7.05 -13.62
CA GLY A 143 -11.19 -8.13 -13.97
C GLY A 143 -9.70 -7.79 -13.86
N ILE A 144 -8.90 -8.78 -14.19
CA ILE A 144 -7.44 -8.74 -14.10
C ILE A 144 -6.87 -8.74 -15.53
N ASP A 145 -5.84 -7.90 -15.75
CA ASP A 145 -5.10 -7.86 -17.02
C ASP A 145 -3.62 -7.52 -16.79
N ASP A 146 -2.80 -7.66 -17.81
CA ASP A 146 -1.38 -7.31 -17.81
C ASP A 146 -1.18 -5.93 -18.46
N TYR A 147 -0.67 -4.96 -17.68
CA TYR A 147 -0.46 -3.58 -18.14
C TYR A 147 0.67 -3.42 -19.16
N THR A 148 1.36 -4.50 -19.55
CA THR A 148 2.40 -4.49 -20.60
C THR A 148 1.93 -4.99 -21.95
N THR A 149 0.67 -5.42 -22.07
CA THR A 149 0.10 -5.85 -23.36
C THR A 149 0.09 -4.71 -24.38
N SER A 150 0.00 -5.03 -25.64
CA SER A 150 -0.07 -4.04 -26.73
C SER A 150 -1.25 -3.09 -26.54
N TYR A 151 -2.39 -3.58 -26.09
CA TYR A 151 -3.58 -2.77 -25.82
C TYR A 151 -3.28 -1.62 -24.83
N TRP A 152 -2.67 -1.92 -23.70
CA TRP A 152 -2.35 -0.93 -22.67
C TRP A 152 -1.21 -0.01 -23.09
N LYS A 153 -0.23 -0.52 -23.82
CA LYS A 153 0.84 0.31 -24.40
C LYS A 153 0.32 1.35 -25.40
N HIS A 154 -0.69 0.99 -26.20
CA HIS A 154 -1.32 1.94 -27.13
C HIS A 154 -2.14 3.04 -26.42
N ARG A 155 -2.59 2.81 -25.18
CA ARG A 155 -3.22 3.87 -24.37
C ARG A 155 -2.25 4.94 -23.88
N GLY A 156 -0.95 4.75 -24.10
CA GLY A 156 0.10 5.66 -23.69
C GLY A 156 0.85 5.19 -22.46
N LYS A 157 1.66 6.08 -21.91
CA LYS A 157 2.53 5.75 -20.77
C LYS A 157 1.73 5.60 -19.49
N ALA A 158 1.75 4.41 -18.88
CA ALA A 158 1.24 4.20 -17.54
C ALA A 158 2.02 5.02 -16.50
N ARG A 159 1.33 5.50 -15.50
CA ARG A 159 1.88 6.13 -14.29
C ARG A 159 1.47 5.32 -13.09
N PHE A 160 2.38 5.22 -12.11
CA PHE A 160 2.11 4.50 -10.88
C PHE A 160 2.12 5.46 -9.71
N TYR A 161 1.17 5.27 -8.78
CA TYR A 161 1.03 6.11 -7.61
C TYR A 161 0.79 5.25 -6.38
N ARG A 162 1.50 5.59 -5.30
CA ARG A 162 1.39 4.94 -4.00
C ARG A 162 0.59 5.81 -3.07
N TYR A 163 -0.38 5.21 -2.40
CA TYR A 163 -1.12 5.88 -1.35
C TYR A 163 -0.19 6.20 -0.16
N VAL A 164 -0.34 7.40 0.37
CA VAL A 164 0.42 7.89 1.52
C VAL A 164 -0.58 8.23 2.62
N LYS A 165 -0.51 7.49 3.72
CA LYS A 165 -1.36 7.77 4.88
C LYS A 165 -0.99 9.12 5.47
N SER A 166 -1.93 10.06 5.54
CA SER A 166 -1.71 11.30 6.27
C SER A 166 -1.58 10.99 7.77
N GLY A 167 -0.56 11.50 8.44
CA GLY A 167 -0.29 11.25 9.86
C GLY A 167 -1.40 11.74 10.82
N LYS A 168 -2.50 12.28 10.30
CA LYS A 168 -3.59 12.88 11.06
C LYS A 168 -4.80 11.95 11.30
N GLN A 169 -4.78 10.74 10.78
CA GLN A 169 -5.83 9.76 11.11
C GLN A 169 -5.52 9.14 12.49
N ARG A 170 -5.76 9.91 13.54
CA ARG A 170 -5.99 9.32 14.86
C ARG A 170 -7.23 8.45 14.72
N HIS A 171 -7.04 7.17 14.84
CA HIS A 171 -8.11 6.23 15.12
C HIS A 171 -8.78 6.70 16.41
N LEU A 172 -9.88 7.45 16.30
CA LEU A 172 -10.77 7.66 17.43
C LEU A 172 -11.35 6.28 17.76
N PRO A 173 -11.12 5.73 18.97
CA PRO A 173 -11.82 4.53 19.38
C PRO A 173 -13.31 4.82 19.25
N GLN A 174 -14.02 4.01 18.50
CA GLN A 174 -15.47 4.05 18.53
C GLN A 174 -15.89 3.79 19.97
N LEU A 175 -16.31 4.86 20.65
CA LEU A 175 -17.02 4.74 21.91
C LEU A 175 -18.25 3.87 21.64
N VAL A 176 -18.15 2.62 22.06
CA VAL A 176 -19.29 1.73 22.15
C VAL A 176 -20.32 2.49 23.00
N ARG A 177 -21.31 3.07 22.34
CA ARG A 177 -22.51 3.57 23.03
C ARG A 177 -23.17 2.35 23.65
N THR A 178 -22.79 2.05 24.87
CA THR A 178 -23.60 1.22 25.73
C THR A 178 -24.92 1.96 25.92
N ASN A 179 -25.92 1.48 25.22
CA ASN A 179 -27.32 1.91 25.36
C ASN A 179 -27.77 1.42 26.74
N ARG A 180 -27.47 2.21 27.76
CA ARG A 180 -27.99 1.98 29.13
C ARG A 180 -29.47 2.32 29.09
N GLY A 181 -30.28 1.25 29.14
CA GLY A 181 -31.71 1.27 29.05
C GLY A 181 -32.36 2.38 29.89
N HIS A 182 -33.21 3.12 29.23
CA HIS A 182 -34.26 3.88 29.89
C HIS A 182 -35.35 2.88 30.26
N ARG A 183 -35.30 2.45 31.51
CA ARG A 183 -36.45 1.85 32.20
C ARG A 183 -37.41 2.98 32.49
N ALA A 184 -38.39 3.15 31.64
CA ALA A 184 -39.54 4.00 31.93
C ALA A 184 -40.42 3.25 32.91
N ASN A 185 -40.54 3.82 34.09
CA ASN A 185 -41.53 3.55 35.12
C ASN A 185 -42.91 3.86 34.54
N SER A 186 -43.74 2.88 34.39
CA SER A 186 -45.18 3.04 34.24
C SER A 186 -45.83 2.55 35.54
N ASP A 187 -46.08 3.48 36.44
CA ASP A 187 -46.99 3.26 37.55
C ASP A 187 -47.92 4.44 37.61
N LEU A 188 -49.22 4.03 37.65
CA LEU A 188 -50.35 4.71 38.27
C LEU A 188 -50.93 5.93 37.52
N ASP A 189 -52.16 5.84 37.15
CA ASP A 189 -53.40 6.07 37.91
C ASP A 189 -54.59 5.79 36.99
N ASP A 190 -55.39 4.92 37.32
CA ASP A 190 -56.67 4.73 37.89
C ASP A 190 -57.60 6.01 37.99
N GLU A 191 -58.89 5.77 37.77
CA GLU A 191 -60.12 6.56 38.03
C GLU A 191 -60.65 7.45 36.89
N GLN A 192 -61.75 7.01 36.50
CA GLN A 192 -63.17 7.38 36.33
C GLN A 192 -63.71 7.19 34.93
#